data_c78f8c153ac7bd2e5df6bf0b56de958b
#
_entry.id   c78f8c153ac7bd2e5df6bf0b56de958b
#
_cell.length_a   1.000
_cell.length_b   1.000
_cell.length_c   1.000
_cell.angle_alpha   90.00
_cell.angle_beta   90.00
_cell.angle_gamma   90.00
#
_symmetry.space_group_name_H-M   'P 1'
#
loop_
_entity.id
_entity.type
_entity.pdbx_description
1 polymer ?
#
loop_
_entity_poly.entity_id
_entity_poly.type
_entity_poly.pdbx_seq_one_letter_code
_entity_poly.pdbx_strand_id
1 'polypeptide(L)'
;SAPSNHKCLTTTSLPTPGVADGSDYFDAKLWTGTGSSQAINTYSFSPDMAWIKVRNNAGSFALLDTIRGNSKVLRPDINASEQTNETVFSTFDSNGFTLGADTSNGWTNYNTWTYVGWAWEAGSSTVSNSDGNISSNVRASQTSGFSVVTYSGNDSTSGSVGHGLGKKPGMIIVKTTNDNRDWKVAHSSLSTTHMLTLNENYAAAAASWNGMNSSVFYPARSGDTYLNTNGRDYVAYCFAPIEGYSAVGVYSPNNSADGPYITTGFRPAFIMFKQSDSASQPWIIHDYKRNGFNKTDPYFITSGNNSEFSDNGIDILSNGWKIRNNNAAWNGSSGTYVWFAAAENPFQANGGLAR
;
A
#
# COMPACT_ATOMS: atom_id res chain seq x y z
N SER A 1 -26.00 -16.87 31.96
CA SER A 1 -25.89 -15.48 31.54
C SER A 1 -24.56 -14.90 32.03
N ALA A 2 -23.92 -14.07 31.24
CA ALA A 2 -22.70 -13.38 31.66
C ALA A 2 -23.05 -12.45 32.86
N PRO A 3 -22.13 -12.26 33.83
CA PRO A 3 -22.32 -11.29 34.90
C PRO A 3 -22.58 -9.89 34.32
N SER A 4 -23.25 -9.02 35.11
CA SER A 4 -23.47 -7.63 34.69
C SER A 4 -22.12 -6.96 34.34
N ASN A 5 -22.07 -6.22 33.23
CA ASN A 5 -20.89 -5.58 32.67
C ASN A 5 -19.84 -6.54 32.09
N HIS A 6 -20.15 -7.81 31.90
CA HIS A 6 -19.31 -8.75 31.14
C HIS A 6 -20.05 -9.20 29.88
N LYS A 7 -19.32 -9.30 28.78
CA LYS A 7 -19.83 -9.85 27.52
C LYS A 7 -19.34 -11.29 27.36
N CYS A 8 -20.15 -12.14 26.74
CA CYS A 8 -19.68 -13.44 26.35
C CYS A 8 -18.52 -13.29 25.32
N LEU A 9 -17.54 -14.16 25.36
CA LEU A 9 -16.45 -14.20 24.38
C LEU A 9 -16.99 -14.80 23.06
N THR A 10 -17.69 -13.98 22.30
CA THR A 10 -18.24 -14.31 20.97
C THR A 10 -17.94 -13.18 20.01
N THR A 11 -17.88 -13.47 18.71
CA THR A 11 -17.66 -12.44 17.67
C THR A 11 -18.72 -11.35 17.69
N THR A 12 -19.97 -11.69 18.04
CA THR A 12 -21.09 -10.74 18.17
C THR A 12 -20.95 -9.77 19.36
N SER A 13 -20.05 -10.05 20.28
CA SER A 13 -19.77 -9.20 21.46
C SER A 13 -18.61 -8.22 21.21
N LEU A 14 -17.93 -8.31 20.09
CA LEU A 14 -16.89 -7.37 19.69
C LEU A 14 -17.51 -6.02 19.26
N PRO A 15 -16.77 -4.90 19.34
CA PRO A 15 -17.19 -3.64 18.76
C PRO A 15 -17.56 -3.79 17.29
N THR A 16 -18.59 -3.09 16.84
CA THR A 16 -18.94 -3.05 15.42
C THR A 16 -17.78 -2.40 14.65
N PRO A 17 -17.20 -3.08 13.63
CA PRO A 17 -16.12 -2.51 12.87
C PRO A 17 -16.58 -1.28 12.08
N GLY A 18 -15.69 -0.29 11.89
CA GLY A 18 -15.97 0.89 11.08
C GLY A 18 -16.15 0.59 9.59
N VAL A 19 -15.59 -0.53 9.14
CA VAL A 19 -15.76 -1.11 7.80
C VAL A 19 -16.34 -2.51 7.97
N ALA A 20 -17.54 -2.73 7.44
CA ALA A 20 -18.24 -4.01 7.56
C ALA A 20 -17.71 -5.06 6.57
N ASP A 21 -17.34 -4.63 5.37
CA ASP A 21 -16.72 -5.44 4.31
C ASP A 21 -15.51 -4.70 3.74
N GLY A 22 -14.34 -5.29 3.91
CA GLY A 22 -13.08 -4.71 3.40
C GLY A 22 -13.03 -4.67 1.87
N SER A 23 -13.75 -5.58 1.21
CA SER A 23 -13.79 -5.67 -0.25
C SER A 23 -14.55 -4.50 -0.92
N ASP A 24 -15.25 -3.67 -0.14
CA ASP A 24 -15.85 -2.42 -0.62
C ASP A 24 -14.83 -1.28 -0.81
N TYR A 25 -13.59 -1.46 -0.32
CA TYR A 25 -12.57 -0.40 -0.32
C TYR A 25 -11.20 -0.85 -0.81
N PHE A 26 -10.95 -2.17 -0.77
CA PHE A 26 -9.72 -2.80 -1.28
C PHE A 26 -10.03 -4.18 -1.83
N ASP A 27 -9.51 -4.50 -3.00
CA ASP A 27 -9.48 -5.89 -3.48
C ASP A 27 -8.26 -6.12 -4.39
N ALA A 28 -7.91 -7.39 -4.56
CA ALA A 28 -6.91 -7.86 -5.51
C ALA A 28 -7.57 -8.67 -6.61
N LYS A 29 -7.24 -8.41 -7.87
CA LYS A 29 -7.73 -9.17 -9.02
C LYS A 29 -6.60 -9.78 -9.82
N LEU A 30 -6.86 -10.94 -10.39
CA LEU A 30 -5.95 -11.66 -11.27
C LEU A 30 -6.52 -11.69 -12.68
N TRP A 31 -5.66 -11.51 -13.68
CA TRP A 31 -6.04 -11.67 -15.08
C TRP A 31 -4.89 -12.17 -15.94
N THR A 32 -5.22 -12.63 -17.13
CA THR A 32 -4.28 -12.86 -18.22
C THR A 32 -4.40 -11.72 -19.22
N GLY A 33 -3.30 -11.11 -19.60
CA GLY A 33 -3.26 -10.04 -20.58
C GLY A 33 -3.64 -10.53 -21.97
N THR A 34 -4.27 -9.66 -22.72
CA THR A 34 -4.73 -9.93 -24.09
C THR A 34 -3.95 -9.18 -25.16
N GLY A 35 -3.16 -8.17 -24.79
CA GLY A 35 -2.53 -7.26 -25.74
C GLY A 35 -3.50 -6.32 -26.46
N SER A 36 -4.78 -6.33 -26.05
CA SER A 36 -5.86 -5.48 -26.59
C SER A 36 -6.61 -4.85 -25.42
N SER A 37 -7.45 -3.86 -25.66
CA SER A 37 -8.26 -3.27 -24.58
C SER A 37 -9.01 -4.35 -23.79
N GLN A 38 -8.89 -4.31 -22.45
CA GLN A 38 -9.47 -5.32 -21.54
C GLN A 38 -10.02 -4.66 -20.27
N ALA A 39 -11.29 -4.89 -19.97
CA ALA A 39 -11.92 -4.45 -18.75
C ALA A 39 -11.67 -5.45 -17.60
N ILE A 40 -11.24 -4.94 -16.45
CA ILE A 40 -11.11 -5.65 -15.17
C ILE A 40 -12.15 -5.05 -14.22
N ASN A 41 -13.40 -5.45 -14.38
CA ASN A 41 -14.59 -4.82 -13.78
C ASN A 41 -15.30 -5.70 -12.76
N THR A 42 -14.58 -6.37 -11.90
CA THR A 42 -15.11 -7.28 -10.87
C THR A 42 -14.88 -6.80 -9.45
N TYR A 43 -14.55 -5.51 -9.28
CA TYR A 43 -14.49 -4.85 -7.97
C TYR A 43 -15.90 -4.44 -7.52
N SER A 44 -16.13 -4.38 -6.20
CA SER A 44 -17.38 -3.88 -5.62
C SER A 44 -17.40 -2.35 -5.46
N PHE A 45 -16.32 -1.67 -5.85
CA PHE A 45 -16.13 -0.23 -5.74
C PHE A 45 -15.49 0.36 -6.99
N SER A 46 -15.53 1.70 -7.10
CA SER A 46 -14.78 2.46 -8.10
C SER A 46 -13.35 2.68 -7.59
N PRO A 47 -12.33 2.07 -8.20
CA PRO A 47 -10.96 2.27 -7.75
C PRO A 47 -10.47 3.69 -8.00
N ASP A 48 -9.67 4.20 -7.05
CA ASP A 48 -8.98 5.50 -7.15
C ASP A 48 -7.47 5.35 -7.26
N MET A 49 -6.96 4.20 -6.85
CA MET A 49 -5.59 3.78 -7.09
C MET A 49 -5.57 2.33 -7.58
N ALA A 50 -4.77 2.07 -8.60
CA ALA A 50 -4.45 0.74 -9.07
C ALA A 50 -2.93 0.54 -9.06
N TRP A 51 -2.47 -0.49 -8.35
CA TRP A 51 -1.08 -0.92 -8.29
C TRP A 51 -0.98 -2.30 -8.92
N ILE A 52 -0.37 -2.39 -10.10
CA ILE A 52 -0.41 -3.57 -10.97
C ILE A 52 0.99 -4.16 -11.10
N LYS A 53 1.08 -5.51 -11.15
CA LYS A 53 2.35 -6.22 -11.35
C LYS A 53 2.14 -7.47 -12.22
N VAL A 54 3.03 -7.64 -13.19
CA VAL A 54 3.15 -8.89 -13.93
C VAL A 54 3.71 -9.99 -13.02
N ARG A 55 3.16 -11.21 -13.15
CA ARG A 55 3.48 -12.35 -12.29
C ARG A 55 4.49 -13.30 -12.92
N ASN A 56 4.27 -13.70 -14.14
CA ASN A 56 5.02 -14.78 -14.82
C ASN A 56 6.20 -14.28 -15.66
N ASN A 57 6.47 -12.98 -15.66
CA ASN A 57 7.60 -12.38 -16.38
C ASN A 57 8.26 -11.25 -15.57
N ALA A 58 9.48 -10.91 -15.94
CA ALA A 58 10.11 -9.69 -15.47
C ALA A 58 9.45 -8.47 -16.11
N GLY A 59 9.05 -7.50 -15.31
CA GLY A 59 8.42 -6.26 -15.78
C GLY A 59 8.18 -5.33 -14.60
N SER A 60 8.28 -4.02 -14.83
CA SER A 60 8.05 -3.02 -13.80
C SER A 60 6.62 -3.08 -13.24
N PHE A 61 6.46 -2.61 -12.03
CA PHE A 61 5.14 -2.27 -11.53
C PHE A 61 4.54 -1.09 -12.30
N ALA A 62 3.22 -1.01 -12.34
CA ALA A 62 2.49 0.18 -12.77
C ALA A 62 1.61 0.67 -11.63
N LEU A 63 1.73 1.95 -11.27
CA LEU A 63 0.89 2.58 -10.28
C LEU A 63 0.22 3.81 -10.89
N LEU A 64 -1.11 3.81 -10.83
CA LEU A 64 -1.98 4.82 -11.40
C LEU A 64 -2.99 5.29 -10.34
N ASP A 65 -3.45 6.53 -10.47
CA ASP A 65 -4.52 7.07 -9.62
C ASP A 65 -5.39 8.09 -10.37
N THR A 66 -6.58 8.32 -9.82
CA THR A 66 -7.58 9.20 -10.41
C THR A 66 -7.24 10.69 -10.36
N ILE A 67 -6.38 11.15 -9.45
CA ILE A 67 -6.01 12.58 -9.37
C ILE A 67 -5.02 12.95 -10.47
N ARG A 68 -4.01 12.11 -10.73
CA ARG A 68 -3.02 12.37 -11.79
C ARG A 68 -3.58 12.09 -13.19
N GLY A 69 -4.56 11.21 -13.27
CA GLY A 69 -5.22 10.84 -14.52
C GLY A 69 -4.78 9.49 -15.08
N ASN A 70 -5.60 8.94 -15.97
CA ASN A 70 -5.54 7.56 -16.43
C ASN A 70 -4.24 7.18 -17.17
N SER A 71 -3.63 8.11 -17.89
CA SER A 71 -2.41 7.85 -18.67
C SER A 71 -1.11 8.09 -17.88
N LYS A 72 -1.21 8.48 -16.62
CA LYS A 72 -0.07 8.88 -15.79
C LYS A 72 0.46 7.71 -14.96
N VAL A 73 1.51 7.06 -15.46
CA VAL A 73 2.08 5.85 -14.86
C VAL A 73 3.33 6.19 -14.04
N LEU A 74 3.33 5.77 -12.80
CA LEU A 74 4.52 5.70 -11.96
C LEU A 74 4.96 4.23 -11.79
N ARG A 75 6.25 4.03 -11.57
CA ARG A 75 6.83 2.68 -11.39
C ARG A 75 7.48 2.55 -10.02
N PRO A 76 6.81 1.87 -9.07
CA PRO A 76 7.29 1.73 -7.68
C PRO A 76 8.61 0.99 -7.47
N ASP A 77 9.08 0.28 -8.47
CA ASP A 77 10.34 -0.48 -8.45
C ASP A 77 11.57 0.32 -8.90
N ILE A 78 11.39 1.55 -9.38
CA ILE A 78 12.48 2.42 -9.84
C ILE A 78 12.23 3.89 -9.49
N ASN A 79 13.27 4.69 -9.59
CA ASN A 79 13.23 6.13 -9.28
C ASN A 79 12.72 7.02 -10.42
N ALA A 80 12.34 6.46 -11.57
CA ALA A 80 11.92 7.24 -12.73
C ALA A 80 10.75 8.18 -12.41
N SER A 81 10.73 9.32 -13.10
CA SER A 81 9.60 10.25 -13.12
C SER A 81 8.35 9.61 -13.73
N GLU A 82 7.23 10.28 -13.58
CA GLU A 82 5.96 9.90 -14.20
C GLU A 82 6.09 9.82 -15.72
N GLN A 83 5.48 8.81 -16.29
CA GLN A 83 5.38 8.63 -17.74
C GLN A 83 3.93 8.78 -18.18
N THR A 84 3.72 9.48 -19.27
CA THR A 84 2.42 9.50 -19.96
C THR A 84 2.38 8.33 -20.94
N ASN A 85 1.46 7.39 -20.72
CA ASN A 85 1.28 6.24 -21.58
C ASN A 85 -0.19 5.81 -21.67
N GLU A 86 -0.84 6.20 -22.74
CA GLU A 86 -2.28 5.95 -22.95
C GLU A 86 -2.58 4.49 -23.34
N THR A 87 -1.56 3.72 -23.73
CA THR A 87 -1.74 2.32 -24.12
C THR A 87 -1.72 1.35 -22.95
N VAL A 88 -1.22 1.76 -21.79
CA VAL A 88 -1.08 0.91 -20.61
C VAL A 88 -2.40 0.80 -19.84
N PHE A 89 -3.11 1.93 -19.71
CA PHE A 89 -4.32 2.04 -18.90
C PHE A 89 -5.27 3.07 -19.53
N SER A 90 -6.52 2.71 -19.69
CA SER A 90 -7.49 3.55 -20.39
C SER A 90 -8.35 4.37 -19.44
N THR A 91 -8.98 3.73 -18.44
CA THR A 91 -9.92 4.43 -17.55
C THR A 91 -10.08 3.70 -16.22
N PHE A 92 -10.40 4.46 -15.17
CA PHE A 92 -11.02 3.97 -13.95
C PHE A 92 -12.54 3.92 -14.17
N ASP A 93 -13.16 2.78 -13.85
CA ASP A 93 -14.56 2.50 -14.06
C ASP A 93 -15.30 2.43 -12.70
N SER A 94 -16.63 2.41 -12.73
CA SER A 94 -17.45 2.38 -11.50
C SER A 94 -17.25 1.10 -10.66
N ASN A 95 -16.75 0.03 -11.27
CA ASN A 95 -16.54 -1.28 -10.64
C ASN A 95 -15.19 -1.91 -11.04
N GLY A 96 -14.21 -1.09 -11.38
CA GLY A 96 -12.91 -1.57 -11.82
C GLY A 96 -12.13 -0.57 -12.65
N PHE A 97 -11.44 -1.08 -13.65
CA PHE A 97 -10.70 -0.28 -14.61
C PHE A 97 -10.58 -0.99 -15.96
N THR A 98 -10.38 -0.22 -17.00
CA THR A 98 -10.10 -0.74 -18.35
C THR A 98 -8.65 -0.52 -18.70
N LEU A 99 -7.96 -1.59 -19.08
CA LEU A 99 -6.59 -1.60 -19.56
C LEU A 99 -6.53 -1.26 -21.05
N GLY A 100 -5.44 -0.62 -21.44
CA GLY A 100 -5.15 -0.37 -22.85
C GLY A 100 -4.50 -1.58 -23.55
N ALA A 101 -4.12 -1.40 -24.80
CA ALA A 101 -3.39 -2.38 -25.59
C ALA A 101 -1.89 -2.28 -25.29
N ASP A 102 -1.45 -2.80 -24.13
CA ASP A 102 -0.03 -2.80 -23.72
C ASP A 102 0.75 -3.89 -24.47
N THR A 103 1.19 -3.57 -25.68
CA THR A 103 1.93 -4.49 -26.55
C THR A 103 3.46 -4.35 -26.47
N SER A 104 3.97 -3.39 -25.69
CA SER A 104 5.40 -3.06 -25.68
C SER A 104 6.05 -3.04 -24.30
N ASN A 105 5.32 -2.61 -23.27
CA ASN A 105 5.90 -2.43 -21.93
C ASN A 105 5.70 -3.64 -21.03
N GLY A 106 4.60 -4.39 -21.22
CA GLY A 106 4.25 -5.54 -20.38
C GLY A 106 3.90 -5.18 -18.94
N TRP A 107 3.47 -3.92 -18.68
CA TRP A 107 3.20 -3.47 -17.31
C TRP A 107 1.81 -3.86 -16.82
N THR A 108 0.83 -3.96 -17.74
CA THR A 108 -0.58 -4.18 -17.35
C THR A 108 -1.31 -5.26 -18.15
N ASN A 109 -1.03 -5.41 -19.46
CA ASN A 109 -1.91 -6.18 -20.34
C ASN A 109 -1.20 -6.81 -21.55
N TYR A 110 0.08 -7.17 -21.44
CA TYR A 110 0.78 -7.87 -22.53
C TYR A 110 0.18 -9.26 -22.76
N ASN A 111 0.02 -9.63 -24.04
CA ASN A 111 -0.65 -10.88 -24.40
C ASN A 111 -0.01 -12.11 -23.74
N THR A 112 -0.83 -12.99 -23.15
CA THR A 112 -0.46 -14.22 -22.44
C THR A 112 0.26 -14.04 -21.10
N TRP A 113 0.65 -12.81 -20.72
CA TRP A 113 1.24 -12.58 -19.41
C TRP A 113 0.16 -12.54 -18.32
N THR A 114 0.50 -12.99 -17.13
CA THR A 114 -0.44 -13.01 -16.00
C THR A 114 -0.13 -11.87 -15.04
N TYR A 115 -1.17 -11.28 -14.45
CA TYR A 115 -1.08 -10.09 -13.63
C TYR A 115 -1.82 -10.23 -12.31
N VAL A 116 -1.42 -9.40 -11.36
CA VAL A 116 -2.21 -9.04 -10.19
C VAL A 116 -2.34 -7.52 -10.16
N GLY A 117 -3.54 -7.04 -9.79
CA GLY A 117 -3.80 -5.62 -9.52
C GLY A 117 -4.43 -5.48 -8.15
N TRP A 118 -3.79 -4.68 -7.30
CA TRP A 118 -4.32 -4.23 -6.02
C TRP A 118 -4.94 -2.86 -6.23
N ALA A 119 -6.18 -2.69 -5.80
CA ALA A 119 -6.90 -1.45 -5.98
C ALA A 119 -7.53 -0.95 -4.68
N TRP A 120 -7.54 0.38 -4.52
CA TRP A 120 -8.09 1.08 -3.36
C TRP A 120 -9.09 2.14 -3.77
N GLU A 121 -10.11 2.31 -2.95
CA GLU A 121 -11.09 3.40 -3.00
C GLU A 121 -10.63 4.55 -2.10
N ALA A 122 -10.64 5.78 -2.62
CA ALA A 122 -10.23 6.99 -1.90
C ALA A 122 -11.34 8.06 -1.84
N GLY A 123 -12.60 7.65 -1.93
CA GLY A 123 -13.74 8.57 -1.85
C GLY A 123 -14.26 9.03 -3.21
N SER A 124 -15.34 9.81 -3.19
CA SER A 124 -16.14 10.10 -4.38
C SER A 124 -15.66 11.29 -5.20
N SER A 125 -14.80 12.16 -4.66
CA SER A 125 -14.40 13.40 -5.34
C SER A 125 -13.02 13.90 -4.91
N THR A 126 -12.34 14.57 -5.83
CA THR A 126 -11.11 15.32 -5.54
C THR A 126 -11.47 16.75 -5.11
N VAL A 127 -10.90 17.19 -4.00
CA VAL A 127 -11.12 18.53 -3.45
C VAL A 127 -9.78 19.22 -3.19
N SER A 128 -9.78 20.56 -3.27
CA SER A 128 -8.66 21.36 -2.78
C SER A 128 -8.64 21.35 -1.26
N ASN A 129 -7.45 21.17 -0.68
CA ASN A 129 -7.24 21.12 0.77
C ASN A 129 -6.21 22.18 1.19
N SER A 130 -6.56 22.97 2.20
CA SER A 130 -5.76 24.04 2.78
C SER A 130 -5.46 23.85 4.26
N ASP A 131 -5.57 22.63 4.80
CA ASP A 131 -5.22 22.33 6.20
C ASP A 131 -3.73 22.56 6.48
N GLY A 132 -2.89 22.39 5.45
CA GLY A 132 -1.46 22.69 5.50
C GLY A 132 -1.14 24.07 4.92
N ASN A 133 0.12 24.52 5.08
CA ASN A 133 0.63 25.73 4.45
C ASN A 133 1.07 25.51 2.98
N ILE A 134 1.04 24.28 2.50
CA ILE A 134 1.15 23.89 1.10
C ILE A 134 -0.23 23.39 0.67
N SER A 135 -0.87 24.08 -0.28
CA SER A 135 -2.15 23.64 -0.83
C SER A 135 -2.00 22.30 -1.55
N SER A 136 -2.97 21.43 -1.38
CA SER A 136 -3.00 20.11 -2.02
C SER A 136 -4.34 19.84 -2.69
N ASN A 137 -4.36 18.91 -3.65
CA ASN A 137 -5.59 18.29 -4.12
C ASN A 137 -5.67 16.90 -3.48
N VAL A 138 -6.80 16.61 -2.88
CA VAL A 138 -6.99 15.42 -2.06
C VAL A 138 -8.23 14.66 -2.53
N ARG A 139 -8.08 13.35 -2.68
CA ARG A 139 -9.19 12.42 -2.75
C ARG A 139 -9.05 11.47 -1.58
N ALA A 140 -10.01 11.47 -0.66
CA ALA A 140 -9.89 10.82 0.63
C ALA A 140 -11.16 10.09 1.05
N SER A 141 -11.01 8.83 1.44
CA SER A 141 -12.01 8.03 2.14
C SER A 141 -11.66 7.97 3.63
N GLN A 142 -12.39 8.72 4.45
CA GLN A 142 -12.21 8.68 5.91
C GLN A 142 -12.67 7.34 6.51
N THR A 143 -13.56 6.64 5.82
CA THR A 143 -14.07 5.33 6.22
C THR A 143 -12.99 4.25 6.07
N SER A 144 -12.37 4.16 4.90
CA SER A 144 -11.29 3.19 4.64
C SER A 144 -9.92 3.66 5.14
N GLY A 145 -9.77 4.97 5.46
CA GLY A 145 -8.50 5.55 5.90
C GLY A 145 -7.47 5.67 4.78
N PHE A 146 -7.90 5.74 3.52
CA PHE A 146 -6.99 5.90 2.39
C PHE A 146 -7.21 7.24 1.67
N SER A 147 -6.11 7.91 1.29
CA SER A 147 -6.18 9.08 0.42
C SER A 147 -5.04 9.14 -0.58
N VAL A 148 -5.35 9.72 -1.72
CA VAL A 148 -4.39 10.17 -2.73
C VAL A 148 -4.28 11.69 -2.62
N VAL A 149 -3.06 12.20 -2.56
CA VAL A 149 -2.77 13.63 -2.33
C VAL A 149 -1.75 14.10 -3.36
N THR A 150 -2.03 15.19 -4.06
CA THR A 150 -1.03 15.83 -4.92
C THR A 150 -0.73 17.25 -4.42
N TYR A 151 0.53 17.67 -4.49
CA TYR A 151 0.99 18.98 -4.08
C TYR A 151 2.25 19.40 -4.83
N SER A 152 2.53 20.70 -4.87
CA SER A 152 3.79 21.23 -5.42
C SER A 152 4.70 21.71 -4.29
N GLY A 153 5.96 21.35 -4.36
CA GLY A 153 6.97 21.74 -3.37
C GLY A 153 7.26 23.23 -3.40
N ASN A 154 7.65 23.78 -2.25
CA ASN A 154 7.89 25.22 -2.09
C ASN A 154 9.19 25.55 -1.32
N ASP A 155 10.09 24.59 -1.13
CA ASP A 155 11.35 24.72 -0.38
C ASP A 155 11.21 25.09 1.11
N SER A 156 10.00 25.13 1.67
CA SER A 156 9.80 25.48 3.08
C SER A 156 10.39 24.43 4.00
N THR A 157 11.11 24.86 5.03
CA THR A 157 11.59 23.99 6.11
C THR A 157 10.50 23.61 7.12
N SER A 158 9.35 24.30 7.06
CA SER A 158 8.15 24.07 7.87
C SER A 158 6.93 23.73 7.01
N GLY A 159 7.15 23.11 5.83
CA GLY A 159 6.09 22.69 4.93
C GLY A 159 5.11 21.73 5.62
N SER A 160 3.83 21.92 5.37
CA SER A 160 2.77 21.01 5.80
C SER A 160 1.74 20.84 4.69
N VAL A 161 1.26 19.61 4.48
CA VAL A 161 0.34 19.22 3.41
C VAL A 161 -0.86 18.50 4.01
N GLY A 162 -2.06 18.95 3.69
CA GLY A 162 -3.31 18.31 4.11
C GLY A 162 -3.51 16.98 3.41
N HIS A 163 -3.97 15.96 4.15
CA HIS A 163 -4.23 14.61 3.59
C HIS A 163 -5.70 14.19 3.65
N GLY A 164 -6.59 14.96 4.26
CA GLY A 164 -8.04 14.80 4.23
C GLY A 164 -8.62 13.63 5.03
N LEU A 165 -7.81 12.84 5.73
CA LEU A 165 -8.28 11.61 6.41
C LEU A 165 -8.94 11.85 7.77
N GLY A 166 -8.70 13.01 8.41
CA GLY A 166 -9.21 13.27 9.77
C GLY A 166 -8.61 12.36 10.87
N LYS A 167 -7.71 11.47 10.50
CA LYS A 167 -6.98 10.53 11.38
C LYS A 167 -5.51 10.53 11.00
N LYS A 168 -4.63 10.32 11.98
CA LYS A 168 -3.18 10.24 11.72
C LYS A 168 -2.86 9.02 10.84
N PRO A 169 -2.21 9.22 9.67
CA PRO A 169 -1.73 8.09 8.87
C PRO A 169 -0.75 7.21 9.65
N GLY A 170 -0.79 5.92 9.40
CA GLY A 170 0.20 4.96 9.88
C GLY A 170 1.34 4.76 8.89
N MET A 171 1.05 4.92 7.59
CA MET A 171 2.02 4.86 6.51
C MET A 171 1.71 5.91 5.44
N ILE A 172 2.75 6.54 4.89
CA ILE A 172 2.64 7.44 3.74
C ILE A 172 3.75 7.08 2.74
N ILE A 173 3.37 6.88 1.47
CA ILE A 173 4.30 6.66 0.36
C ILE A 173 4.31 7.91 -0.49
N VAL A 174 5.47 8.54 -0.70
CA VAL A 174 5.62 9.80 -1.45
C VAL A 174 6.53 9.61 -2.64
N LYS A 175 6.14 10.20 -3.77
CA LYS A 175 6.93 10.25 -5.00
C LYS A 175 6.86 11.64 -5.65
N THR A 176 8.01 12.16 -6.07
CA THR A 176 8.00 13.28 -7.04
C THR A 176 7.62 12.77 -8.42
N THR A 177 6.72 13.47 -9.11
CA THR A 177 6.18 13.02 -10.39
C THR A 177 6.99 13.52 -11.57
N ASN A 178 7.61 14.67 -11.47
CA ASN A 178 8.32 15.34 -12.56
C ASN A 178 9.86 15.30 -12.45
N ASP A 179 10.42 14.45 -11.56
CA ASP A 179 11.85 14.23 -11.45
C ASP A 179 12.19 12.77 -11.06
N ASN A 180 13.40 12.33 -11.41
CA ASN A 180 13.89 10.97 -11.12
C ASN A 180 14.43 10.93 -9.69
N ARG A 181 13.58 10.61 -8.73
CA ARG A 181 13.89 10.47 -7.30
C ARG A 181 13.27 9.21 -6.73
N ASP A 182 13.91 8.66 -5.72
CA ASP A 182 13.38 7.49 -5.03
C ASP A 182 12.03 7.76 -4.39
N TRP A 183 11.27 6.72 -4.25
CA TRP A 183 10.04 6.66 -3.47
C TRP A 183 10.36 6.67 -1.98
N LYS A 184 9.77 7.56 -1.23
CA LYS A 184 9.97 7.65 0.21
C LYS A 184 8.77 7.13 0.98
N VAL A 185 9.03 6.35 2.03
CA VAL A 185 8.00 5.74 2.88
C VAL A 185 8.18 6.19 4.32
N ALA A 186 7.23 6.95 4.82
CA ALA A 186 7.08 7.23 6.25
C ALA A 186 6.22 6.14 6.89
N HIS A 187 6.59 5.73 8.09
CA HIS A 187 5.83 4.77 8.90
C HIS A 187 5.77 5.25 10.34
N SER A 188 4.58 5.12 10.98
CA SER A 188 4.36 5.67 12.31
C SER A 188 5.21 5.05 13.44
N SER A 189 5.79 3.89 13.17
CA SER A 189 6.72 3.22 14.10
C SER A 189 8.17 3.61 13.90
N LEU A 190 8.50 4.42 12.90
CA LEU A 190 9.83 5.01 12.72
C LEU A 190 9.94 6.32 13.49
N SER A 191 11.17 6.77 13.72
CA SER A 191 11.42 8.14 14.16
C SER A 191 10.78 9.15 13.21
N THR A 192 10.28 10.27 13.75
CA THR A 192 9.67 11.36 12.97
C THR A 192 10.62 12.05 12.00
N THR A 193 11.90 11.69 12.03
CA THR A 193 12.93 12.20 11.11
C THR A 193 13.49 11.13 10.18
N HIS A 194 12.93 9.91 10.16
CA HIS A 194 13.45 8.80 9.36
C HIS A 194 12.39 8.28 8.38
N MET A 195 12.84 7.91 7.20
CA MET A 195 12.02 7.28 6.16
C MET A 195 12.74 6.07 5.56
N LEU A 196 11.96 5.16 5.04
CA LEU A 196 12.42 4.07 4.18
C LEU A 196 12.34 4.48 2.71
N THR A 197 12.98 3.69 1.86
CA THR A 197 12.88 3.81 0.39
C THR A 197 12.15 2.59 -0.16
N LEU A 198 11.13 2.81 -1.01
CA LEU A 198 10.28 1.74 -1.53
C LEU A 198 10.99 0.92 -2.60
N ASN A 199 11.67 1.59 -3.51
CA ASN A 199 12.37 1.00 -4.66
C ASN A 199 13.80 0.52 -4.35
N GLU A 200 14.20 0.52 -3.06
CA GLU A 200 15.56 0.19 -2.65
C GLU A 200 15.58 -0.67 -1.38
N ASN A 201 16.72 -1.34 -1.15
CA ASN A 201 16.90 -2.22 0.00
C ASN A 201 17.43 -1.49 1.25
N TYR A 202 17.59 -0.17 1.21
CA TYR A 202 18.21 0.61 2.27
C TYR A 202 17.46 0.51 3.61
N ALA A 203 18.20 0.62 4.70
CA ALA A 203 17.65 0.84 6.03
C ALA A 203 16.92 2.18 6.12
N ALA A 204 16.11 2.36 7.14
CA ALA A 204 15.53 3.66 7.45
C ALA A 204 16.65 4.68 7.70
N ALA A 205 16.57 5.81 7.03
CA ALA A 205 17.56 6.87 7.08
C ALA A 205 16.92 8.22 7.41
N ALA A 206 17.74 9.13 7.93
CA ALA A 206 17.32 10.50 8.15
C ALA A 206 16.87 11.13 6.82
N ALA A 207 15.74 11.79 6.86
CA ALA A 207 15.11 12.45 5.72
C ALA A 207 14.55 13.81 6.16
N SER A 208 14.26 14.67 5.21
CA SER A 208 13.57 15.94 5.46
C SER A 208 12.08 15.70 5.73
N TRP A 209 11.82 15.00 6.83
CA TRP A 209 10.50 14.58 7.28
C TRP A 209 10.32 14.94 8.76
N ASN A 210 9.21 15.60 9.10
CA ASN A 210 8.92 16.02 10.48
C ASN A 210 7.64 15.36 11.03
N GLY A 211 7.27 14.19 10.49
CA GLY A 211 6.15 13.41 10.97
C GLY A 211 4.82 13.76 10.32
N MET A 212 3.74 13.37 10.99
CA MET A 212 2.35 13.51 10.55
C MET A 212 1.40 13.52 11.73
N ASN A 213 0.25 14.18 11.58
CA ASN A 213 -0.83 14.21 12.56
C ASN A 213 -2.18 13.83 11.92
N SER A 214 -3.30 14.18 12.53
CA SER A 214 -4.64 13.85 12.03
C SER A 214 -5.09 14.66 10.81
N SER A 215 -4.42 15.76 10.50
CA SER A 215 -4.81 16.67 9.41
C SER A 215 -3.74 16.80 8.33
N VAL A 216 -2.46 16.83 8.72
CA VAL A 216 -1.35 17.10 7.81
C VAL A 216 -0.16 16.15 8.02
N PHE A 217 0.67 16.05 7.00
CA PHE A 217 2.05 15.56 7.11
C PHE A 217 3.03 16.69 6.80
N TYR A 218 4.28 16.53 7.24
CA TYR A 218 5.28 17.61 7.23
C TYR A 218 6.48 17.24 6.34
N PRO A 219 6.38 17.47 5.02
CA PRO A 219 7.50 17.32 4.11
C PRO A 219 8.39 18.55 4.22
N ALA A 220 9.26 18.56 5.22
CA ALA A 220 10.20 19.65 5.39
C ALA A 220 11.29 19.63 4.32
N ARG A 221 11.97 20.75 4.11
CA ARG A 221 13.20 20.77 3.36
C ARG A 221 14.39 21.18 4.23
N SER A 222 15.33 20.24 4.38
CA SER A 222 16.62 20.50 5.02
C SER A 222 17.71 19.77 4.25
N GLY A 223 18.05 20.28 3.06
CA GLY A 223 19.08 19.69 2.18
C GLY A 223 18.65 18.47 1.37
N ASP A 224 17.47 17.93 1.61
CA ASP A 224 16.88 16.78 0.91
C ASP A 224 15.99 17.28 -0.24
N THR A 225 16.06 16.61 -1.37
CA THR A 225 15.35 16.99 -2.60
C THR A 225 14.17 16.06 -2.90
N TYR A 226 13.74 15.20 -1.97
CA TYR A 226 12.76 14.15 -2.22
C TYR A 226 11.32 14.54 -1.93
N LEU A 227 11.06 15.52 -1.04
CA LEU A 227 9.72 15.71 -0.48
C LEU A 227 9.13 17.11 -0.68
N ASN A 228 9.94 18.16 -0.77
CA ASN A 228 9.43 19.56 -0.82
C ASN A 228 10.31 20.52 -1.61
N THR A 229 10.87 20.11 -2.73
CA THR A 229 11.66 20.99 -3.60
C THR A 229 10.74 21.89 -4.41
N ASN A 230 11.01 23.20 -4.44
CA ASN A 230 10.29 24.14 -5.27
C ASN A 230 10.38 23.78 -6.77
N GLY A 231 9.26 23.89 -7.47
CA GLY A 231 9.14 23.52 -8.90
C GLY A 231 9.03 22.01 -9.14
N ARG A 232 8.91 21.20 -8.09
CA ARG A 232 8.59 19.77 -8.22
C ARG A 232 7.18 19.47 -7.74
N ASP A 233 6.54 18.57 -8.46
CA ASP A 233 5.21 18.05 -8.14
C ASP A 233 5.33 16.67 -7.49
N TYR A 234 4.44 16.41 -6.57
CA TYR A 234 4.44 15.21 -5.73
C TYR A 234 3.09 14.54 -5.69
N VAL A 235 3.09 13.22 -5.54
CA VAL A 235 1.94 12.44 -5.10
C VAL A 235 2.28 11.73 -3.79
N ALA A 236 1.33 11.72 -2.85
CA ALA A 236 1.41 10.97 -1.62
C ALA A 236 0.19 10.04 -1.47
N TYR A 237 0.44 8.78 -1.14
CA TYR A 237 -0.56 7.77 -0.81
C TYR A 237 -0.54 7.59 0.70
N CYS A 238 -1.61 8.03 1.36
CA CYS A 238 -1.71 8.07 2.82
C CYS A 238 -2.65 6.97 3.33
N PHE A 239 -2.17 6.19 4.28
CA PHE A 239 -2.92 5.08 4.88
C PHE A 239 -3.05 5.31 6.38
N ALA A 240 -4.25 5.63 6.85
CA ALA A 240 -4.59 5.70 8.28
C ALA A 240 -5.18 4.36 8.74
N PRO A 241 -4.73 3.81 9.87
CA PRO A 241 -5.27 2.56 10.37
C PRO A 241 -6.75 2.72 10.78
N ILE A 242 -7.57 1.77 10.35
CA ILE A 242 -9.00 1.67 10.65
C ILE A 242 -9.24 0.33 11.36
N GLU A 243 -9.81 0.37 12.55
CA GLU A 243 -10.08 -0.82 13.34
C GLU A 243 -10.89 -1.86 12.56
N GLY A 244 -10.37 -3.09 12.50
CA GLY A 244 -10.97 -4.20 11.77
C GLY A 244 -10.72 -4.20 10.26
N TYR A 245 -10.12 -3.13 9.68
CA TYR A 245 -9.92 -3.02 8.24
C TYR A 245 -8.46 -2.82 7.83
N SER A 246 -7.74 -1.92 8.47
CA SER A 246 -6.34 -1.69 8.13
C SER A 246 -5.50 -1.45 9.38
N ALA A 247 -4.26 -1.91 9.35
CA ALA A 247 -3.34 -1.76 10.46
C ALA A 247 -1.90 -1.56 10.00
N VAL A 248 -1.11 -0.92 10.85
CA VAL A 248 0.33 -0.80 10.74
C VAL A 248 0.97 -1.22 12.06
N GLY A 249 2.18 -1.70 12.01
CA GLY A 249 2.88 -2.09 13.23
C GLY A 249 4.31 -2.51 12.99
N VAL A 250 4.87 -3.14 14.01
CA VAL A 250 6.19 -3.73 13.97
C VAL A 250 6.15 -5.17 14.49
N TYR A 251 7.13 -5.97 14.08
CA TYR A 251 7.42 -7.23 14.73
C TYR A 251 8.93 -7.44 14.87
N SER A 252 9.31 -8.27 15.83
CA SER A 252 10.68 -8.74 16.02
C SER A 252 10.81 -10.16 15.46
N PRO A 253 11.89 -10.46 14.74
CA PRO A 253 12.14 -11.79 14.20
C PRO A 253 12.58 -12.77 15.28
N ASN A 254 12.51 -14.07 14.98
CA ASN A 254 13.00 -15.13 15.86
C ASN A 254 13.94 -16.13 15.17
N ASN A 255 14.29 -15.89 13.91
CA ASN A 255 15.17 -16.72 13.07
C ASN A 255 14.75 -18.21 13.01
N SER A 256 13.46 -18.49 13.10
CA SER A 256 12.89 -19.83 13.08
C SER A 256 11.94 -20.01 11.89
N ALA A 257 11.87 -21.19 11.32
CA ALA A 257 10.83 -21.54 10.35
C ALA A 257 9.43 -21.54 10.99
N ASP A 258 9.33 -21.69 12.30
CA ASP A 258 8.16 -21.39 13.11
C ASP A 258 8.25 -19.92 13.59
N GLY A 259 8.05 -19.01 12.64
CA GLY A 259 8.24 -17.59 12.82
C GLY A 259 7.17 -16.91 13.68
N PRO A 260 7.33 -15.61 13.91
CA PRO A 260 6.38 -14.86 14.74
C PRO A 260 4.98 -14.83 14.13
N TYR A 261 3.98 -14.78 15.01
CA TYR A 261 2.60 -14.44 14.68
C TYR A 261 2.38 -12.94 14.87
N ILE A 262 1.82 -12.30 13.86
CA ILE A 262 1.54 -10.87 13.85
C ILE A 262 0.02 -10.66 13.87
N THR A 263 -0.48 -10.06 14.94
CA THR A 263 -1.90 -9.76 15.10
C THR A 263 -2.27 -8.50 14.33
N THR A 264 -3.32 -8.56 13.52
CA THR A 264 -3.91 -7.40 12.82
C THR A 264 -5.29 -7.04 13.33
N GLY A 265 -6.00 -7.99 13.96
CA GLY A 265 -7.41 -7.85 14.37
C GLY A 265 -8.41 -8.15 13.24
N PHE A 266 -7.90 -8.62 12.09
CA PHE A 266 -8.68 -9.02 10.91
C PHE A 266 -7.89 -10.05 10.10
N ARG A 267 -8.55 -10.66 9.12
CA ARG A 267 -7.90 -11.49 8.12
C ARG A 267 -7.30 -10.60 7.02
N PRO A 268 -5.96 -10.58 6.84
CA PRO A 268 -5.34 -9.76 5.82
C PRO A 268 -5.66 -10.23 4.39
N ALA A 269 -5.97 -9.27 3.53
CA ALA A 269 -6.02 -9.43 2.09
C ALA A 269 -4.71 -8.99 1.40
N PHE A 270 -4.06 -7.98 1.98
CA PHE A 270 -2.79 -7.43 1.51
C PHE A 270 -1.87 -7.22 2.71
N ILE A 271 -0.62 -7.60 2.56
CA ILE A 271 0.42 -7.43 3.57
C ILE A 271 1.67 -6.91 2.88
N MET A 272 2.22 -5.84 3.41
CA MET A 272 3.47 -5.26 2.95
C MET A 272 4.38 -5.03 4.16
N PHE A 273 5.62 -5.49 4.12
CA PHE A 273 6.55 -5.35 5.24
C PHE A 273 8.01 -5.26 4.79
N LYS A 274 8.86 -4.74 5.67
CA LYS A 274 10.30 -4.61 5.45
C LYS A 274 11.06 -4.56 6.77
N GLN A 275 12.24 -5.15 6.82
CA GLN A 275 13.20 -4.87 7.89
C GLN A 275 13.67 -3.41 7.80
N SER A 276 13.44 -2.63 8.88
CA SER A 276 13.66 -1.19 8.86
C SER A 276 15.11 -0.78 9.17
N ASP A 277 15.85 -1.63 9.83
CA ASP A 277 17.21 -1.38 10.33
C ASP A 277 18.31 -2.13 9.56
N SER A 278 17.96 -2.76 8.42
CA SER A 278 18.91 -3.42 7.53
C SER A 278 18.98 -2.76 6.15
N ALA A 279 20.19 -2.61 5.62
CA ALA A 279 20.44 -2.05 4.30
C ALA A 279 20.38 -3.08 3.17
N SER A 280 19.96 -4.33 3.44
CA SER A 280 20.02 -5.42 2.46
C SER A 280 18.68 -6.07 2.20
N GLN A 281 17.60 -5.63 2.86
CA GLN A 281 16.31 -6.29 2.75
C GLN A 281 15.30 -5.44 1.96
N PRO A 282 14.61 -6.02 0.97
CA PRO A 282 13.58 -5.33 0.20
C PRO A 282 12.27 -5.18 0.99
N TRP A 283 11.33 -4.39 0.46
CA TRP A 283 9.92 -4.51 0.81
C TRP A 283 9.34 -5.79 0.19
N ILE A 284 8.58 -6.52 0.96
CA ILE A 284 7.89 -7.74 0.57
C ILE A 284 6.39 -7.48 0.50
N ILE A 285 5.74 -7.99 -0.54
CA ILE A 285 4.28 -7.91 -0.72
C ILE A 285 3.71 -9.32 -0.86
N HIS A 286 2.77 -9.66 0.03
CA HIS A 286 1.89 -10.82 -0.06
C HIS A 286 0.44 -10.38 -0.22
N ASP A 287 -0.39 -11.22 -0.85
CA ASP A 287 -1.84 -11.09 -0.85
C ASP A 287 -2.54 -12.46 -0.82
N TYR A 288 -3.81 -12.44 -0.48
CA TYR A 288 -4.63 -13.64 -0.36
C TYR A 288 -5.06 -14.24 -1.71
N LYS A 289 -5.01 -13.45 -2.79
CA LYS A 289 -5.62 -13.79 -4.08
C LYS A 289 -4.74 -14.70 -4.92
N ARG A 290 -3.42 -14.50 -4.88
CA ARG A 290 -2.46 -15.26 -5.69
C ARG A 290 -2.31 -16.72 -5.24
N ASN A 291 -2.56 -17.00 -3.97
CA ASN A 291 -2.69 -18.36 -3.44
C ASN A 291 -3.79 -18.38 -2.37
N GLY A 292 -4.90 -19.07 -2.64
CA GLY A 292 -6.04 -19.15 -1.74
C GLY A 292 -5.85 -20.03 -0.51
N PHE A 293 -4.71 -20.73 -0.38
CA PHE A 293 -4.41 -21.69 0.70
C PHE A 293 -3.16 -21.27 1.46
N ASN A 294 -3.12 -21.62 2.74
CA ASN A 294 -1.91 -21.58 3.54
C ASN A 294 -1.06 -22.81 3.21
N LYS A 295 0.20 -22.70 3.16
CA LYS A 295 1.08 -21.53 3.27
C LYS A 295 0.97 -20.71 1.98
N THR A 296 0.84 -19.37 2.09
CA THR A 296 0.82 -18.47 0.94
C THR A 296 2.25 -18.17 0.54
N ASP A 297 2.75 -18.89 -0.47
CA ASP A 297 4.13 -18.75 -0.95
C ASP A 297 4.37 -17.55 -1.91
N PRO A 298 3.44 -17.19 -2.81
CA PRO A 298 3.69 -16.12 -3.78
C PRO A 298 3.95 -14.77 -3.13
N TYR A 299 5.05 -14.10 -3.54
CA TYR A 299 5.36 -12.74 -3.11
C TYR A 299 6.07 -11.92 -4.19
N PHE A 300 6.08 -10.60 -3.99
CA PHE A 300 6.90 -9.68 -4.75
C PHE A 300 7.85 -8.91 -3.86
N ILE A 301 8.92 -8.43 -4.46
CA ILE A 301 9.81 -7.41 -3.90
C ILE A 301 9.65 -6.12 -4.69
N THR A 302 9.75 -4.96 -4.04
CA THR A 302 9.56 -3.67 -4.72
C THR A 302 10.85 -3.07 -5.26
N SER A 303 12.00 -3.61 -4.92
CA SER A 303 13.32 -3.13 -5.36
C SER A 303 13.79 -3.78 -6.66
N GLY A 304 12.88 -4.01 -7.60
CA GLY A 304 13.21 -4.57 -8.91
C GLY A 304 11.99 -5.08 -9.67
N ASN A 305 12.23 -5.43 -10.92
CA ASN A 305 11.19 -5.84 -11.86
C ASN A 305 10.99 -7.36 -11.95
N ASN A 306 11.48 -8.14 -10.99
CA ASN A 306 11.41 -9.60 -10.99
C ASN A 306 9.98 -10.11 -11.17
N SER A 307 9.84 -11.30 -11.76
CA SER A 307 8.62 -12.08 -11.72
C SER A 307 8.25 -12.47 -10.28
N GLU A 308 7.07 -13.03 -10.09
CA GLU A 308 6.61 -13.57 -8.81
C GLU A 308 7.57 -14.64 -8.28
N PHE A 309 7.93 -14.53 -7.01
CA PHE A 309 8.65 -15.55 -6.25
C PHE A 309 7.67 -16.46 -5.52
N SER A 310 8.06 -17.69 -5.21
CA SER A 310 7.20 -18.68 -4.54
C SER A 310 7.96 -19.65 -3.63
N ASP A 311 8.97 -19.18 -2.92
CA ASP A 311 9.85 -20.01 -2.08
C ASP A 311 9.78 -19.69 -0.58
N ASN A 312 9.19 -18.56 -0.18
CA ASN A 312 9.12 -18.12 1.21
C ASN A 312 7.70 -17.66 1.57
N GLY A 313 7.00 -18.44 2.36
CA GLY A 313 5.60 -18.24 2.63
C GLY A 313 5.27 -17.73 4.02
N ILE A 314 4.02 -17.31 4.12
CA ILE A 314 3.33 -16.92 5.34
C ILE A 314 2.00 -17.69 5.44
N ASP A 315 1.47 -17.85 6.65
CA ASP A 315 0.07 -18.23 6.84
C ASP A 315 -0.77 -16.95 7.03
N ILE A 316 -1.82 -16.80 6.24
CA ILE A 316 -2.86 -15.78 6.45
C ILE A 316 -3.93 -16.39 7.33
N LEU A 317 -4.20 -15.76 8.48
CA LEU A 317 -5.08 -16.27 9.52
C LEU A 317 -6.26 -15.30 9.74
N SER A 318 -7.30 -15.74 10.45
CA SER A 318 -8.54 -14.96 10.65
C SER A 318 -8.33 -13.61 11.34
N ASN A 319 -7.25 -13.43 12.10
CA ASN A 319 -6.97 -12.22 12.88
C ASN A 319 -5.51 -11.76 12.79
N GLY A 320 -4.80 -12.18 11.73
CA GLY A 320 -3.40 -11.84 11.53
C GLY A 320 -2.71 -12.74 10.53
N TRP A 321 -1.40 -12.80 10.63
CA TRP A 321 -0.56 -13.62 9.77
C TRP A 321 0.65 -14.17 10.53
N LYS A 322 1.23 -15.27 10.04
CA LYS A 322 2.36 -15.95 10.66
C LYS A 322 3.44 -16.20 9.62
N ILE A 323 4.69 -15.92 9.98
CA ILE A 323 5.84 -16.19 9.12
C ILE A 323 6.17 -17.67 9.19
N ARG A 324 6.46 -18.28 8.03
CA ARG A 324 6.72 -19.72 7.90
C ARG A 324 8.10 -20.03 7.30
N ASN A 325 9.05 -19.12 7.50
CA ASN A 325 10.43 -19.27 7.06
C ASN A 325 11.39 -18.47 7.96
N ASN A 326 12.69 -18.69 7.81
CA ASN A 326 13.76 -17.96 8.52
C ASN A 326 14.63 -17.12 7.58
N ASN A 327 14.14 -16.80 6.39
CA ASN A 327 14.85 -15.90 5.47
C ASN A 327 14.97 -14.50 6.08
N ALA A 328 16.13 -13.87 5.96
CA ALA A 328 16.43 -12.59 6.58
C ALA A 328 15.50 -11.46 6.14
N ALA A 329 14.90 -11.50 4.95
CA ALA A 329 13.94 -10.50 4.52
C ALA A 329 12.57 -10.61 5.24
N TRP A 330 12.25 -11.78 5.84
CA TRP A 330 11.03 -12.04 6.63
C TRP A 330 11.31 -12.17 8.12
N ASN A 331 12.35 -12.89 8.50
CA ASN A 331 12.53 -13.38 9.87
C ASN A 331 14.00 -13.65 10.20
N GLY A 332 14.84 -12.63 10.06
CA GLY A 332 16.27 -12.72 10.35
C GLY A 332 16.57 -12.97 11.83
N SER A 333 17.87 -12.97 12.17
CA SER A 333 18.33 -13.24 13.55
C SER A 333 18.15 -12.03 14.49
N SER A 334 17.89 -10.84 13.94
CA SER A 334 17.73 -9.60 14.72
C SER A 334 17.03 -8.54 13.88
N GLY A 335 16.72 -7.41 14.50
CA GLY A 335 16.17 -6.23 13.82
C GLY A 335 14.69 -5.99 14.10
N THR A 336 14.15 -5.00 13.43
CA THR A 336 12.76 -4.57 13.53
C THR A 336 12.14 -4.52 12.14
N TYR A 337 10.98 -5.15 11.98
CA TYR A 337 10.22 -5.13 10.74
C TYR A 337 9.00 -4.23 10.91
N VAL A 338 8.84 -3.27 10.01
CA VAL A 338 7.63 -2.45 9.88
C VAL A 338 6.70 -3.12 8.89
N TRP A 339 5.38 -2.96 9.10
CA TRP A 339 4.39 -3.55 8.20
C TRP A 339 3.11 -2.71 8.08
N PHE A 340 2.43 -2.87 6.97
CA PHE A 340 1.06 -2.44 6.69
C PHE A 340 0.25 -3.64 6.21
N ALA A 341 -1.02 -3.71 6.64
CA ALA A 341 -1.96 -4.71 6.16
C ALA A 341 -3.36 -4.09 5.96
N ALA A 342 -4.06 -4.57 4.91
CA ALA A 342 -5.46 -4.29 4.65
C ALA A 342 -6.28 -5.58 4.71
N ALA A 343 -7.51 -5.50 5.18
CA ALA A 343 -8.39 -6.64 5.44
C ALA A 343 -9.06 -7.17 4.18
N GLU A 344 -9.26 -8.49 4.13
CA GLU A 344 -10.31 -9.11 3.34
C GLU A 344 -11.67 -8.89 4.03
N ASN A 345 -11.72 -9.31 5.30
CA ASN A 345 -12.88 -9.15 6.15
C ASN A 345 -12.45 -8.85 7.58
N PRO A 346 -13.14 -7.95 8.29
CA PRO A 346 -12.91 -7.75 9.72
C PRO A 346 -13.28 -9.02 10.50
N PHE A 347 -12.61 -9.23 11.65
CA PHE A 347 -12.79 -10.44 12.44
C PHE A 347 -14.24 -10.66 12.91
N GLN A 348 -15.02 -9.60 13.08
CA GLN A 348 -16.43 -9.65 13.50
C GLN A 348 -17.39 -9.83 12.32
N ALA A 349 -17.08 -9.31 11.12
CA ALA A 349 -17.98 -9.36 9.98
C ALA A 349 -18.10 -10.79 9.43
N ASN A 350 -19.26 -11.10 8.85
CA ASN A 350 -19.54 -12.38 8.19
C ASN A 350 -19.24 -13.63 9.04
N GLY A 351 -19.39 -13.50 10.38
CA GLY A 351 -19.23 -14.61 11.30
C GLY A 351 -17.78 -14.94 11.68
N GLY A 352 -16.82 -14.08 11.39
CA GLY A 352 -15.42 -14.24 11.82
C GLY A 352 -14.80 -15.54 11.34
N LEU A 353 -14.97 -15.85 10.06
CA LEU A 353 -14.54 -17.14 9.52
C LEU A 353 -13.01 -17.30 9.59
N ALA A 354 -12.57 -18.23 10.45
CA ALA A 354 -11.26 -18.87 10.32
C ALA A 354 -11.27 -19.75 9.08
N ARG A 355 -10.21 -19.73 8.31
CA ARG A 355 -9.93 -20.78 7.32
C ARG A 355 -9.27 -21.96 7.95
#